data_25d359216197b009a36817a3533c1cc3
#
_entry.id   25d359216197b009a36817a3533c1cc3
#
_cell.length_a   1.000
_cell.length_b   1.000
_cell.length_c   1.000
_cell.angle_alpha   90.00
_cell.angle_beta   90.00
_cell.angle_gamma   90.00
#
_symmetry.space_group_name_H-M   'P 1'
#
loop_
_entity.id
_entity.type
_entity.pdbx_description
1 polymer ?
#
loop_
_entity_poly.entity_id
_entity_poly.type
_entity_poly.pdbx_seq_one_letter_code
_entity_poly.pdbx_strand_id
1 'polypeptide(L)'
;TSAAAVDSGEGTDAAEGSAGCDVSTEGTTTPAAPTLEELMFGPIDENEYVISHLTRDQLRVLWHQRLGHLHSRRVSDMHKYAEGIPQVPIATELDTCPICAAAKLRKAARGTADSRHVTQCNQGISVDFGFLVQKSKDSDRVRRLQGLNGETCYCLITDHHSGKLFGETFRSKAPPLDFLNRWLAQYGLPQDVSDKYVRLDLGGELGKCRAVVDLFARAGYALETTAADSSHQNGPGERPHQTIADGMRAMLGGAGLPPKFWPYAFQHFLRIYNVTVHRDQSASPFEICSGTKPNLRQLRVFGCRVYALPARPHRPDKLLSDSRVGIFLGYSKTLSNVLYYDTVTETIKT
;
A
#
# COMPACT_ATOMS: atom_id res chain seq x y z
N THR A 1 -55.27 33.99 2.47
CA THR A 1 -56.27 34.46 3.41
C THR A 1 -55.83 34.11 4.81
N SER A 2 -55.32 35.12 5.47
CA SER A 2 -55.82 35.74 6.71
C SER A 2 -55.34 34.95 7.95
N ALA A 3 -54.41 35.45 8.70
CA ALA A 3 -54.29 36.67 9.52
C ALA A 3 -54.83 36.45 10.95
N ALA A 4 -54.04 36.97 11.85
CA ALA A 4 -54.23 37.62 13.15
C ALA A 4 -53.95 36.74 14.38
N ALA A 5 -52.98 36.99 15.23
CA ALA A 5 -52.54 38.17 16.01
C ALA A 5 -53.21 38.23 17.39
N VAL A 6 -52.35 38.52 18.42
CA VAL A 6 -52.62 39.29 19.67
C VAL A 6 -53.19 38.45 20.84
N ASP A 7 -52.83 38.57 22.08
CA ASP A 7 -52.22 39.60 22.91
C ASP A 7 -51.88 39.11 24.33
N SER A 8 -50.88 39.70 24.94
CA SER A 8 -50.59 40.13 26.28
C SER A 8 -51.18 39.48 27.56
N GLY A 9 -50.32 39.46 28.58
CA GLY A 9 -50.72 39.38 29.97
C GLY A 9 -49.57 39.35 30.98
N GLU A 10 -49.24 40.50 31.54
CA GLU A 10 -48.30 40.75 32.64
C GLU A 10 -48.72 40.13 33.97
N GLY A 11 -47.75 39.99 34.85
CA GLY A 11 -48.08 39.87 36.29
C GLY A 11 -46.94 39.24 37.13
N THR A 12 -45.98 40.02 37.55
CA THR A 12 -45.49 40.44 38.88
C THR A 12 -45.25 39.41 39.98
N ASP A 13 -44.00 39.51 40.48
CA ASP A 13 -43.45 39.47 41.85
C ASP A 13 -43.52 38.21 42.73
N ALA A 14 -42.39 37.75 43.22
CA ALA A 14 -41.78 38.03 44.50
C ALA A 14 -40.67 37.05 44.87
N ALA A 15 -39.69 37.62 45.51
CA ALA A 15 -38.43 36.99 45.97
C ALA A 15 -38.64 35.96 47.07
N GLU A 16 -37.67 35.03 47.18
CA GLU A 16 -36.90 34.81 48.40
C GLU A 16 -35.81 33.76 48.17
N GLY A 17 -34.62 34.01 48.75
CA GLY A 17 -33.39 33.33 48.54
C GLY A 17 -33.24 32.03 49.31
N SER A 18 -32.33 31.19 48.84
CA SER A 18 -31.55 30.34 49.70
C SER A 18 -30.20 29.99 49.04
N ALA A 19 -29.16 30.10 49.80
CA ALA A 19 -27.78 29.75 49.47
C ALA A 19 -27.69 28.29 49.05
N GLY A 20 -27.10 28.06 47.91
CA GLY A 20 -26.79 26.69 47.44
C GLY A 20 -25.35 26.62 46.96
N CYS A 21 -24.63 25.67 47.49
CA CYS A 21 -23.25 25.34 47.25
C CYS A 21 -22.87 25.31 45.78
N ASP A 22 -21.86 26.09 45.41
CA ASP A 22 -21.09 25.94 44.19
C ASP A 22 -20.36 24.59 44.21
N VAL A 23 -20.88 23.61 43.55
CA VAL A 23 -20.13 22.46 43.11
C VAL A 23 -19.62 22.76 41.71
N SER A 24 -18.38 23.22 41.65
CA SER A 24 -17.62 23.30 40.41
C SER A 24 -17.45 21.90 39.87
N THR A 25 -18.32 21.48 38.97
CA THR A 25 -18.06 20.36 38.08
C THR A 25 -17.00 20.78 37.08
N GLU A 26 -15.74 20.49 37.41
CA GLU A 26 -14.70 20.43 36.41
C GLU A 26 -15.15 19.42 35.33
N GLY A 27 -15.61 19.94 34.21
CA GLY A 27 -15.89 19.16 33.02
C GLY A 27 -14.60 18.57 32.51
N THR A 28 -14.37 17.31 32.83
CA THR A 28 -13.40 16.48 32.12
C THR A 28 -13.84 16.42 30.65
N THR A 29 -13.38 17.37 29.84
CA THR A 29 -13.46 17.30 28.38
C THR A 29 -12.61 16.09 27.99
N THR A 30 -13.25 14.97 27.72
CA THR A 30 -12.64 13.86 27.02
C THR A 30 -12.07 14.43 25.72
N PRO A 31 -10.77 14.28 25.43
CA PRO A 31 -10.20 14.80 24.19
C PRO A 31 -10.98 14.21 23.03
N ALA A 32 -11.40 15.06 22.09
CA ALA A 32 -12.09 14.63 20.89
C ALA A 32 -11.24 13.58 20.18
N ALA A 33 -11.88 12.50 19.72
CA ALA A 33 -11.17 11.47 18.97
C ALA A 33 -10.46 12.10 17.77
N PRO A 34 -9.16 11.80 17.55
CA PRO A 34 -8.41 12.39 16.45
C PRO A 34 -9.10 12.11 15.11
N THR A 35 -9.17 13.12 14.27
CA THR A 35 -9.75 13.01 12.94
C THR A 35 -8.92 12.05 12.07
N LEU A 36 -9.52 11.53 10.99
CA LEU A 36 -8.81 10.68 10.04
C LEU A 36 -7.57 11.39 9.46
N GLU A 37 -7.65 12.70 9.31
CA GLU A 37 -6.58 13.57 8.84
C GLU A 37 -5.44 13.67 9.87
N GLU A 38 -5.74 13.78 11.14
CA GLU A 38 -4.75 13.74 12.22
C GLU A 38 -4.07 12.38 12.36
N LEU A 39 -4.80 11.27 12.13
CA LEU A 39 -4.24 9.92 12.12
C LEU A 39 -3.35 9.67 10.89
N MET A 40 -3.68 10.28 9.74
CA MET A 40 -2.92 10.12 8.50
C MET A 40 -1.71 11.06 8.44
N PHE A 41 -1.83 12.28 8.96
CA PHE A 41 -0.86 13.37 8.81
C PHE A 41 -0.34 13.90 10.15
N GLY A 42 -0.82 13.39 11.27
CA GLY A 42 -0.30 13.70 12.59
C GLY A 42 1.17 13.31 12.77
N PRO A 43 1.85 13.87 13.76
CA PRO A 43 3.22 13.48 14.08
C PRO A 43 3.25 11.98 14.40
N ILE A 44 4.08 11.24 13.72
CA ILE A 44 4.34 9.83 14.04
C ILE A 44 5.29 9.84 15.23
N ASP A 45 4.74 9.74 16.43
CA ASP A 45 5.54 9.40 17.59
C ASP A 45 5.88 7.90 17.49
N GLU A 46 7.17 7.57 17.52
CA GLU A 46 7.66 6.18 17.46
C GLU A 46 7.30 5.39 18.73
N ASN A 47 6.70 6.04 19.71
CA ASN A 47 6.37 5.45 20.99
C ASN A 47 5.10 4.59 20.93
N GLU A 48 5.22 3.40 21.43
CA GLU A 48 4.14 2.46 21.78
C GLU A 48 2.99 3.14 22.57
N TYR A 49 3.30 4.30 23.15
CA TYR A 49 2.41 5.16 23.95
C TYR A 49 1.21 5.70 23.14
N VAL A 50 1.39 6.12 21.89
CA VAL A 50 0.28 6.65 21.08
C VAL A 50 -0.70 5.56 20.71
N ILE A 51 -0.24 4.34 20.48
CA ILE A 51 -1.11 3.20 20.11
C ILE A 51 -1.97 2.78 21.30
N SER A 52 -1.49 2.91 22.52
CA SER A 52 -2.22 2.51 23.74
C SER A 52 -3.44 3.42 24.03
N HIS A 53 -3.47 4.63 23.50
CA HIS A 53 -4.57 5.58 23.68
C HIS A 53 -5.59 5.58 22.53
N LEU A 54 -5.34 4.82 21.46
CA LEU A 54 -6.31 4.71 20.36
C LEU A 54 -7.55 3.92 20.78
N THR A 55 -8.70 4.42 20.39
CA THR A 55 -9.94 3.63 20.47
C THR A 55 -9.83 2.40 19.57
N ARG A 56 -10.67 1.41 19.79
CA ARG A 56 -10.72 0.20 18.94
C ARG A 56 -10.93 0.52 17.47
N ASP A 57 -11.73 1.53 17.18
CA ASP A 57 -12.04 1.96 15.81
C ASP A 57 -10.87 2.69 15.17
N GLN A 58 -10.22 3.57 15.91
CA GLN A 58 -9.00 4.24 15.46
C GLN A 58 -7.86 3.27 15.18
N LEU A 59 -7.70 2.25 16.05
CA LEU A 59 -6.70 1.19 15.86
C LEU A 59 -6.98 0.37 14.58
N ARG A 60 -8.25 0.06 14.29
CA ARG A 60 -8.67 -0.61 13.06
C ARG A 60 -8.37 0.23 11.83
N VAL A 61 -8.74 1.50 11.84
CA VAL A 61 -8.50 2.42 10.71
C VAL A 61 -7.01 2.55 10.47
N LEU A 62 -6.21 2.76 11.49
CA LEU A 62 -4.76 2.91 11.39
C LEU A 62 -4.11 1.67 10.74
N TRP A 63 -4.39 0.47 11.24
CA TRP A 63 -3.79 -0.75 10.71
C TRP A 63 -4.36 -1.16 9.35
N HIS A 64 -5.63 -0.89 9.08
CA HIS A 64 -6.21 -1.03 7.75
C HIS A 64 -5.44 -0.18 6.71
N GLN A 65 -5.12 1.07 7.04
CA GLN A 65 -4.35 1.96 6.19
C GLN A 65 -2.87 1.59 6.10
N ARG A 66 -2.22 1.25 7.23
CA ARG A 66 -0.81 0.79 7.26
C ARG A 66 -0.58 -0.46 6.39
N LEU A 67 -1.56 -1.34 6.36
CA LEU A 67 -1.55 -2.57 5.56
C LEU A 67 -2.16 -2.38 4.16
N GLY A 68 -2.17 -1.15 3.62
CA GLY A 68 -2.61 -0.86 2.26
C GLY A 68 -4.07 -1.20 2.01
N HIS A 69 -4.92 -0.86 2.98
CA HIS A 69 -6.35 -1.14 2.97
C HIS A 69 -6.72 -2.64 2.92
N LEU A 70 -5.96 -3.46 3.64
CA LEU A 70 -6.22 -4.89 3.78
C LEU A 70 -7.59 -5.12 4.43
N HIS A 71 -8.28 -6.21 4.03
CA HIS A 71 -9.60 -6.57 4.57
C HIS A 71 -9.56 -6.75 6.11
N SER A 72 -10.55 -6.22 6.84
CA SER A 72 -10.58 -6.13 8.29
C SER A 72 -10.30 -7.46 9.03
N ARG A 73 -10.87 -8.58 8.55
CA ARG A 73 -10.62 -9.90 9.11
C ARG A 73 -9.14 -10.31 9.04
N ARG A 74 -8.44 -9.96 7.94
CA ARG A 74 -7.02 -10.24 7.79
C ARG A 74 -6.14 -9.30 8.62
N VAL A 75 -6.53 -8.03 8.74
CA VAL A 75 -5.87 -7.08 9.65
C VAL A 75 -5.90 -7.63 11.08
N SER A 76 -7.05 -8.16 11.52
CA SER A 76 -7.20 -8.75 12.85
C SER A 76 -6.31 -9.98 13.05
N ASP A 77 -6.09 -10.80 12.03
CA ASP A 77 -5.28 -12.00 12.12
C ASP A 77 -3.77 -11.74 12.04
N MET A 78 -3.35 -10.56 11.57
CA MET A 78 -1.93 -10.27 11.32
C MET A 78 -1.03 -10.39 12.55
N HIS A 79 -1.55 -10.16 13.77
CA HIS A 79 -0.76 -10.35 15.00
C HIS A 79 -0.25 -11.79 15.20
N LYS A 80 -0.86 -12.76 14.52
CA LYS A 80 -0.43 -14.18 14.55
C LYS A 80 0.77 -14.43 13.62
N TYR A 81 0.95 -13.59 12.61
CA TYR A 81 1.88 -13.79 11.49
C TYR A 81 3.01 -12.77 11.42
N ALA A 82 2.94 -11.70 12.20
CA ALA A 82 3.95 -10.64 12.18
C ALA A 82 4.17 -10.06 13.57
N GLU A 83 5.40 -9.63 13.83
CA GLU A 83 5.75 -8.89 15.05
C GLU A 83 5.46 -7.38 14.89
N GLY A 84 5.25 -6.67 16.00
CA GLY A 84 5.05 -5.22 16.02
C GLY A 84 3.66 -4.76 15.59
N ILE A 85 2.71 -5.66 15.50
CA ILE A 85 1.29 -5.35 15.30
C ILE A 85 0.47 -5.87 16.49
N PRO A 86 -0.36 -5.02 17.14
CA PRO A 86 -1.24 -5.47 18.20
C PRO A 86 -2.41 -6.29 17.65
N GLN A 87 -3.12 -6.96 18.54
CA GLN A 87 -4.38 -7.60 18.17
C GLN A 87 -5.42 -6.52 17.82
N VAL A 88 -5.74 -6.39 16.54
CA VAL A 88 -6.72 -5.43 16.04
C VAL A 88 -8.12 -6.05 16.04
N PRO A 89 -9.13 -5.42 16.66
CA PRO A 89 -10.48 -5.97 16.71
C PRO A 89 -11.10 -6.09 15.31
N ILE A 90 -11.91 -7.13 15.09
CA ILE A 90 -12.72 -7.26 13.88
C ILE A 90 -13.87 -6.24 13.92
N ALA A 91 -14.21 -5.64 12.79
CA ALA A 91 -15.41 -4.84 12.64
C ALA A 91 -16.66 -5.72 12.83
N THR A 92 -17.57 -5.31 13.69
CA THR A 92 -18.84 -6.02 13.95
C THR A 92 -19.94 -5.64 12.95
N GLU A 93 -19.81 -4.48 12.32
CA GLU A 93 -20.69 -4.00 11.25
C GLU A 93 -19.88 -3.77 9.97
N LEU A 94 -20.54 -3.68 8.83
CA LEU A 94 -19.94 -3.38 7.51
C LEU A 94 -19.34 -1.96 7.52
N ASP A 95 -18.22 -1.79 8.24
CA ASP A 95 -17.36 -0.61 8.10
C ASP A 95 -16.77 -0.61 6.68
N THR A 96 -17.53 -0.11 5.76
CA THR A 96 -17.10 0.06 4.38
C THR A 96 -16.17 1.26 4.34
N CYS A 97 -14.88 1.02 4.38
CA CYS A 97 -13.92 2.06 4.02
C CYS A 97 -14.31 2.59 2.63
N PRO A 98 -14.66 3.88 2.49
CA PRO A 98 -15.12 4.44 1.22
C PRO A 98 -14.05 4.33 0.14
N ILE A 99 -12.78 4.40 0.51
CA ILE A 99 -11.64 4.19 -0.39
C ILE A 99 -11.63 2.75 -0.93
N CYS A 100 -11.85 1.75 -0.05
CA CYS A 100 -11.93 0.35 -0.48
C CYS A 100 -13.14 0.09 -1.37
N ALA A 101 -14.30 0.65 -1.02
CA ALA A 101 -15.51 0.52 -1.83
C ALA A 101 -15.29 1.10 -3.24
N ALA A 102 -14.72 2.29 -3.33
CA ALA A 102 -14.42 2.91 -4.62
C ALA A 102 -13.32 2.20 -5.41
N ALA A 103 -12.27 1.72 -4.74
CA ALA A 103 -11.06 1.20 -5.39
C ALA A 103 -11.12 -0.30 -5.72
N LYS A 104 -11.89 -1.11 -4.97
CA LYS A 104 -11.83 -2.58 -5.01
C LYS A 104 -13.12 -3.26 -5.47
N LEU A 105 -14.05 -2.54 -6.07
CA LEU A 105 -15.25 -3.15 -6.68
C LEU A 105 -14.89 -4.10 -7.82
N ARG A 106 -15.39 -5.34 -7.78
CA ARG A 106 -15.11 -6.39 -8.77
C ARG A 106 -16.37 -7.13 -9.21
N LYS A 107 -16.34 -7.60 -10.47
CA LYS A 107 -17.28 -8.64 -10.94
C LYS A 107 -16.87 -10.00 -10.36
N ALA A 108 -17.84 -10.88 -10.15
CA ALA A 108 -17.61 -12.24 -9.66
C ALA A 108 -16.66 -13.04 -10.57
N ALA A 109 -15.75 -13.81 -9.97
CA ALA A 109 -14.73 -14.59 -10.68
C ALA A 109 -15.30 -15.90 -11.27
N ARG A 110 -14.74 -16.35 -12.40
CA ARG A 110 -15.04 -17.65 -13.02
C ARG A 110 -13.76 -18.51 -13.09
N GLY A 111 -13.88 -19.78 -12.66
CA GLY A 111 -12.98 -20.90 -13.00
C GLY A 111 -11.56 -20.93 -12.45
N THR A 112 -11.07 -22.12 -12.15
CA THR A 112 -9.69 -22.44 -11.72
C THR A 112 -8.95 -23.14 -12.84
N ALA A 113 -7.68 -22.76 -13.07
CA ALA A 113 -6.76 -23.45 -13.97
C ALA A 113 -5.75 -24.28 -13.16
N ASP A 114 -5.31 -25.37 -13.74
CA ASP A 114 -4.33 -26.31 -13.20
C ASP A 114 -2.94 -25.65 -13.09
N SER A 115 -2.26 -25.81 -11.93
CA SER A 115 -0.96 -25.23 -11.68
C SER A 115 0.09 -26.33 -11.43
N ARG A 116 1.27 -26.22 -12.07
CA ARG A 116 2.42 -27.06 -11.71
C ARG A 116 2.72 -26.97 -10.22
N HIS A 117 3.04 -28.10 -9.63
CA HIS A 117 3.43 -28.14 -8.22
C HIS A 117 4.87 -27.63 -8.09
N VAL A 118 5.07 -26.50 -7.42
CA VAL A 118 6.37 -25.94 -7.03
C VAL A 118 6.61 -26.20 -5.56
N THR A 119 7.81 -26.59 -5.18
CA THR A 119 8.14 -27.05 -3.82
C THR A 119 8.92 -26.00 -3.01
N GLN A 120 9.53 -25.03 -3.69
CA GLN A 120 10.32 -23.99 -3.04
C GLN A 120 10.20 -22.64 -3.74
N CYS A 121 10.51 -21.57 -3.01
CA CYS A 121 10.48 -20.21 -3.53
C CYS A 121 11.42 -20.05 -4.73
N ASN A 122 10.97 -19.30 -5.72
CA ASN A 122 11.68 -18.96 -6.95
C ASN A 122 11.97 -20.15 -7.90
N GLN A 123 11.40 -21.33 -7.66
CA GLN A 123 11.50 -22.47 -8.56
C GLN A 123 10.64 -22.28 -9.82
N GLY A 124 9.40 -21.81 -9.64
CA GLY A 124 8.50 -21.41 -10.73
C GLY A 124 8.20 -19.93 -10.64
N ILE A 125 8.44 -19.18 -11.69
CA ILE A 125 8.18 -17.74 -11.72
C ILE A 125 7.46 -17.32 -13.00
N SER A 126 6.70 -16.21 -12.90
CA SER A 126 6.25 -15.49 -14.10
C SER A 126 6.83 -14.09 -14.13
N VAL A 127 7.15 -13.61 -15.34
CA VAL A 127 7.62 -12.25 -15.57
C VAL A 127 6.69 -11.58 -16.57
N ASP A 128 6.15 -10.43 -16.20
CA ASP A 128 5.21 -9.70 -17.04
C ASP A 128 5.35 -8.18 -16.86
N PHE A 129 4.93 -7.43 -17.89
CA PHE A 129 4.86 -5.97 -17.83
C PHE A 129 3.44 -5.50 -17.52
N GLY A 130 3.33 -4.60 -16.55
CA GLY A 130 2.09 -3.91 -16.24
C GLY A 130 2.11 -2.45 -16.67
N PHE A 131 0.93 -1.96 -17.06
CA PHE A 131 0.71 -0.58 -17.46
C PHE A 131 -0.47 0.00 -16.68
N LEU A 132 -0.33 1.26 -16.30
CA LEU A 132 -1.45 2.03 -15.82
C LEU A 132 -1.95 2.93 -16.95
N VAL A 133 -3.24 2.92 -17.15
CA VAL A 133 -3.87 3.69 -18.22
C VAL A 133 -4.87 4.67 -17.65
N GLN A 134 -4.93 5.85 -18.24
CA GLN A 134 -5.93 6.86 -17.96
C GLN A 134 -6.78 7.07 -19.20
N LYS A 135 -8.11 6.95 -19.05
CA LYS A 135 -9.04 7.36 -20.11
C LYS A 135 -9.18 8.87 -20.07
N SER A 136 -9.12 9.51 -21.23
CA SER A 136 -9.44 10.93 -21.36
C SER A 136 -10.95 11.12 -21.10
N LYS A 137 -11.33 12.21 -20.44
CA LYS A 137 -12.75 12.55 -20.23
C LYS A 137 -13.48 12.89 -21.55
N ASP A 138 -12.75 13.40 -22.54
CA ASP A 138 -13.31 13.96 -23.77
C ASP A 138 -13.04 13.11 -25.02
N SER A 139 -12.38 11.98 -24.89
CA SER A 139 -12.10 11.08 -26.02
C SER A 139 -11.85 9.66 -25.53
N ASP A 140 -12.20 8.66 -26.35
CA ASP A 140 -11.89 7.23 -26.11
C ASP A 140 -10.38 6.92 -26.14
N ARG A 141 -9.54 7.95 -26.18
CA ARG A 141 -8.09 7.80 -26.18
C ARG A 141 -7.61 7.36 -24.81
N VAL A 142 -7.04 6.17 -24.77
CA VAL A 142 -6.38 5.62 -23.60
C VAL A 142 -4.90 6.06 -23.62
N ARG A 143 -4.47 6.80 -22.60
CA ARG A 143 -3.07 7.19 -22.44
C ARG A 143 -2.44 6.42 -21.29
N ARG A 144 -1.16 6.05 -21.44
CA ARG A 144 -0.40 5.51 -20.31
C ARG A 144 -0.21 6.61 -19.27
N LEU A 145 -0.45 6.25 -18.02
CA LEU A 145 -0.22 7.14 -16.89
C LEU A 145 1.29 7.28 -16.67
N GLN A 146 1.76 8.51 -16.70
CA GLN A 146 3.17 8.82 -16.47
C GLN A 146 3.43 9.05 -14.99
N GLY A 147 4.48 8.41 -14.46
CA GLY A 147 4.97 8.63 -13.09
C GLY A 147 5.73 9.97 -12.95
N LEU A 148 6.07 10.30 -11.70
CA LEU A 148 6.73 11.57 -11.37
C LEU A 148 8.07 11.77 -12.11
N ASN A 149 8.82 10.70 -12.34
CA ASN A 149 10.12 10.75 -13.02
C ASN A 149 10.04 10.24 -14.48
N GLY A 150 8.83 10.15 -15.03
CA GLY A 150 8.60 9.73 -16.42
C GLY A 150 8.39 8.22 -16.59
N GLU A 151 8.17 7.47 -15.52
CA GLU A 151 7.87 6.03 -15.60
C GLU A 151 6.51 5.81 -16.28
N THR A 152 6.44 4.83 -17.20
CA THR A 152 5.22 4.52 -17.97
C THR A 152 4.76 3.08 -17.82
N CYS A 153 5.59 2.22 -17.21
CA CYS A 153 5.30 0.80 -17.01
C CYS A 153 6.09 0.27 -15.81
N TYR A 154 5.74 -0.93 -15.39
CA TYR A 154 6.50 -1.71 -14.42
C TYR A 154 6.70 -3.14 -14.94
N CYS A 155 7.79 -3.78 -14.55
CA CYS A 155 8.00 -5.21 -14.72
C CYS A 155 7.76 -5.89 -13.38
N LEU A 156 7.02 -6.99 -13.39
CA LEU A 156 6.65 -7.77 -12.23
C LEU A 156 7.17 -9.20 -12.36
N ILE A 157 7.82 -9.70 -11.32
CA ILE A 157 8.13 -11.12 -11.16
C ILE A 157 7.24 -11.66 -10.06
N THR A 158 6.53 -12.75 -10.33
CA THR A 158 5.68 -13.45 -9.36
C THR A 158 6.25 -14.83 -9.10
N ASP A 159 6.57 -15.13 -7.84
CA ASP A 159 6.93 -16.46 -7.41
C ASP A 159 5.68 -17.34 -7.25
N HIS A 160 5.65 -18.50 -7.88
CA HIS A 160 4.48 -19.38 -7.88
C HIS A 160 4.33 -20.17 -6.58
N HIS A 161 5.40 -20.36 -5.81
CA HIS A 161 5.35 -21.09 -4.56
C HIS A 161 4.73 -20.26 -3.43
N SER A 162 5.25 -19.08 -3.21
CA SER A 162 4.82 -18.19 -2.10
C SER A 162 3.82 -17.13 -2.52
N GLY A 163 3.72 -16.83 -3.82
CA GLY A 163 3.01 -15.66 -4.32
C GLY A 163 3.79 -14.36 -4.13
N LYS A 164 5.08 -14.42 -3.73
CA LYS A 164 5.91 -13.22 -3.51
C LYS A 164 6.08 -12.43 -4.80
N LEU A 165 5.97 -11.12 -4.67
CA LEU A 165 6.05 -10.18 -5.77
C LEU A 165 7.35 -9.39 -5.72
N PHE A 166 8.02 -9.29 -6.87
CA PHE A 166 9.17 -8.41 -7.06
C PHE A 166 8.90 -7.53 -8.27
N GLY A 167 9.23 -6.26 -8.20
CA GLY A 167 8.95 -5.38 -9.34
C GLY A 167 9.77 -4.12 -9.32
N GLU A 168 9.95 -3.56 -10.51
CA GLU A 168 10.61 -2.27 -10.73
C GLU A 168 9.85 -1.48 -11.80
N THR A 169 9.92 -0.15 -11.72
CA THR A 169 9.23 0.77 -12.63
C THR A 169 10.18 1.28 -13.70
N PHE A 170 9.68 1.48 -14.94
CA PHE A 170 10.48 1.83 -16.11
C PHE A 170 9.84 2.96 -16.90
N ARG A 171 10.68 3.76 -17.57
CA ARG A 171 10.23 4.83 -18.48
C ARG A 171 9.73 4.29 -19.82
N SER A 172 10.17 3.10 -20.22
CA SER A 172 9.78 2.47 -21.48
C SER A 172 9.68 0.96 -21.31
N LYS A 173 8.89 0.31 -22.17
CA LYS A 173 8.78 -1.15 -22.26
C LYS A 173 9.98 -1.68 -23.07
N ALA A 174 11.18 -1.59 -22.51
CA ALA A 174 12.39 -2.20 -23.04
C ALA A 174 12.75 -3.47 -22.22
N PRO A 175 13.56 -4.40 -22.75
CA PRO A 175 14.01 -5.58 -22.01
C PRO A 175 14.66 -5.17 -20.67
N PRO A 176 14.13 -5.61 -19.52
CA PRO A 176 14.56 -5.12 -18.21
C PRO A 176 15.77 -5.91 -17.69
N LEU A 177 16.80 -6.06 -18.50
CA LEU A 177 17.95 -6.94 -18.24
C LEU A 177 18.65 -6.68 -16.92
N ASP A 178 18.88 -5.40 -16.57
CA ASP A 178 19.52 -5.04 -15.30
C ASP A 178 18.68 -5.46 -14.08
N PHE A 179 17.37 -5.29 -14.15
CA PHE A 179 16.47 -5.74 -13.10
C PHE A 179 16.48 -7.27 -12.98
N LEU A 180 16.36 -7.98 -14.09
CA LEU A 180 16.37 -9.44 -14.11
C LEU A 180 17.71 -10.02 -13.63
N ASN A 181 18.84 -9.44 -14.05
CA ASN A 181 20.17 -9.83 -13.57
C ASN A 181 20.30 -9.65 -12.05
N ARG A 182 19.89 -8.49 -11.51
CA ARG A 182 19.92 -8.26 -10.06
C ARG A 182 19.01 -9.24 -9.31
N TRP A 183 17.82 -9.51 -9.85
CA TRP A 183 16.91 -10.48 -9.25
C TRP A 183 17.51 -11.89 -9.24
N LEU A 184 18.06 -12.36 -10.36
CA LEU A 184 18.73 -13.68 -10.45
C LEU A 184 19.93 -13.77 -9.50
N ALA A 185 20.73 -12.73 -9.40
CA ALA A 185 21.88 -12.70 -8.50
C ALA A 185 21.49 -12.78 -7.02
N GLN A 186 20.33 -12.22 -6.65
CA GLN A 186 19.89 -12.15 -5.26
C GLN A 186 18.94 -13.30 -4.87
N TYR A 187 18.11 -13.77 -5.79
CA TYR A 187 17.00 -14.69 -5.53
C TYR A 187 16.98 -15.92 -6.44
N GLY A 188 17.79 -15.94 -7.49
CA GLY A 188 17.91 -17.08 -8.40
C GLY A 188 18.39 -18.30 -7.64
N LEU A 189 17.80 -19.46 -7.98
CA LEU A 189 18.21 -20.73 -7.39
C LEU A 189 19.48 -21.26 -8.05
N PRO A 190 20.31 -22.03 -7.31
CA PRO A 190 21.48 -22.74 -7.87
C PRO A 190 21.12 -23.57 -9.11
N GLN A 191 22.10 -23.82 -9.97
CA GLN A 191 21.88 -24.55 -11.24
C GLN A 191 21.46 -25.99 -11.06
N ASP A 192 21.88 -26.65 -9.98
CA ASP A 192 21.58 -28.03 -9.62
C ASP A 192 20.13 -28.25 -9.14
N VAL A 193 19.38 -27.17 -8.85
CA VAL A 193 17.96 -27.29 -8.54
C VAL A 193 17.18 -27.66 -9.81
N SER A 194 16.52 -28.83 -9.77
CA SER A 194 15.69 -29.30 -10.87
C SER A 194 14.38 -28.55 -11.04
N ASP A 195 13.78 -28.71 -12.22
CA ASP A 195 12.41 -28.26 -12.52
C ASP A 195 12.15 -26.75 -12.35
N LYS A 196 13.21 -25.94 -12.43
CA LYS A 196 13.06 -24.47 -12.47
C LYS A 196 12.44 -24.05 -13.80
N TYR A 197 11.44 -23.17 -13.72
CA TYR A 197 10.85 -22.62 -14.93
C TYR A 197 10.50 -21.15 -14.79
N VAL A 198 10.49 -20.46 -15.92
CA VAL A 198 10.02 -19.09 -16.05
C VAL A 198 8.95 -18.98 -17.13
N ARG A 199 7.81 -18.42 -16.78
CA ARG A 199 6.76 -18.03 -17.73
C ARG A 199 6.97 -16.62 -18.19
N LEU A 200 7.10 -16.45 -19.50
CA LEU A 200 7.25 -15.16 -20.14
C LEU A 200 6.07 -14.94 -21.10
N ASP A 201 5.57 -13.70 -21.13
CA ASP A 201 4.71 -13.28 -22.22
C ASP A 201 5.53 -13.29 -23.54
N LEU A 202 4.86 -13.64 -24.65
CA LEU A 202 5.45 -13.62 -26.01
C LEU A 202 5.68 -12.19 -26.54
N GLY A 203 5.70 -11.19 -25.69
CA GLY A 203 6.09 -9.83 -26.04
C GLY A 203 7.53 -9.74 -26.54
N GLY A 204 7.80 -8.73 -27.40
CA GLY A 204 9.12 -8.51 -27.98
C GLY A 204 10.23 -8.20 -26.98
N GLU A 205 9.86 -7.68 -25.82
CA GLU A 205 10.74 -7.27 -24.72
C GLU A 205 11.04 -8.38 -23.71
N LEU A 206 10.26 -9.47 -23.68
CA LEU A 206 10.45 -10.62 -22.80
C LEU A 206 10.67 -11.92 -23.61
N GLY A 207 9.63 -12.66 -23.91
CA GLY A 207 9.71 -14.01 -24.48
C GLY A 207 10.33 -14.07 -25.88
N LYS A 208 10.28 -12.99 -26.67
CA LYS A 208 10.97 -12.88 -27.97
C LYS A 208 12.33 -12.19 -27.89
N CYS A 209 12.70 -11.65 -26.74
CA CYS A 209 14.01 -11.03 -26.54
C CYS A 209 15.05 -12.11 -26.23
N ARG A 210 15.94 -12.35 -27.19
CA ARG A 210 16.99 -13.37 -27.05
C ARG A 210 17.86 -13.15 -25.80
N ALA A 211 18.20 -11.92 -25.47
CA ALA A 211 19.00 -11.61 -24.29
C ALA A 211 18.30 -12.01 -22.97
N VAL A 212 16.97 -11.86 -22.86
CA VAL A 212 16.17 -12.29 -21.70
C VAL A 212 16.09 -13.82 -21.65
N VAL A 213 15.84 -14.45 -22.80
CA VAL A 213 15.80 -15.92 -22.94
C VAL A 213 17.13 -16.54 -22.53
N ASP A 214 18.24 -16.04 -23.10
CA ASP A 214 19.60 -16.54 -22.80
C ASP A 214 19.99 -16.29 -21.34
N LEU A 215 19.49 -15.22 -20.73
CA LEU A 215 19.72 -14.91 -19.32
C LEU A 215 19.12 -15.99 -18.40
N PHE A 216 17.84 -16.32 -18.59
CA PHE A 216 17.16 -17.36 -17.79
C PHE A 216 17.69 -18.77 -18.11
N ALA A 217 17.99 -19.06 -19.36
CA ALA A 217 18.57 -20.35 -19.75
C ALA A 217 19.94 -20.58 -19.07
N ARG A 218 20.81 -19.56 -19.03
CA ARG A 218 22.10 -19.63 -18.32
C ARG A 218 21.92 -19.81 -16.79
N ALA A 219 20.85 -19.29 -16.24
CA ALA A 219 20.49 -19.51 -14.84
C ALA A 219 19.80 -20.85 -14.58
N GLY A 220 19.63 -21.70 -15.62
CA GLY A 220 19.03 -23.03 -15.52
C GLY A 220 17.50 -23.06 -15.44
N TYR A 221 16.81 -21.97 -15.83
CA TYR A 221 15.36 -21.94 -15.90
C TYR A 221 14.85 -22.41 -17.28
N ALA A 222 13.95 -23.40 -17.27
CA ALA A 222 13.23 -23.79 -18.47
C ALA A 222 12.23 -22.69 -18.86
N LEU A 223 12.21 -22.31 -20.15
CA LEU A 223 11.26 -21.32 -20.64
C LEU A 223 9.88 -21.94 -20.90
N GLU A 224 8.85 -21.35 -20.34
CA GLU A 224 7.46 -21.59 -20.70
C GLU A 224 6.89 -20.30 -21.33
N THR A 225 6.51 -20.37 -22.59
CA THR A 225 5.86 -19.26 -23.26
C THR A 225 4.33 -19.46 -23.21
N THR A 226 3.62 -18.44 -22.76
CA THR A 226 2.15 -18.44 -22.85
C THR A 226 1.74 -18.06 -24.27
N ALA A 227 0.89 -18.89 -24.90
CA ALA A 227 0.38 -18.62 -26.25
C ALA A 227 -0.41 -17.29 -26.27
N ALA A 228 -0.19 -16.50 -27.33
CA ALA A 228 -0.73 -15.15 -27.47
C ALA A 228 -2.28 -15.05 -27.40
N ASP A 229 -3.00 -16.14 -27.68
CA ASP A 229 -4.47 -16.20 -27.69
C ASP A 229 -5.12 -16.83 -26.45
N SER A 230 -4.34 -17.18 -25.43
CA SER A 230 -4.86 -17.82 -24.22
C SER A 230 -5.00 -16.84 -23.04
N SER A 231 -5.58 -15.66 -23.28
CA SER A 231 -5.91 -14.69 -22.22
C SER A 231 -6.74 -15.31 -21.07
N HIS A 232 -7.52 -16.35 -21.37
CA HIS A 232 -8.26 -17.12 -20.37
C HIS A 232 -7.40 -18.09 -19.52
N GLN A 233 -6.20 -18.46 -19.98
CA GLN A 233 -5.26 -19.33 -19.26
C GLN A 233 -4.28 -18.54 -18.40
N ASN A 234 -4.17 -17.22 -18.57
CA ASN A 234 -3.31 -16.32 -17.80
C ASN A 234 -3.89 -15.82 -16.46
N GLY A 235 -4.96 -16.44 -15.96
CA GLY A 235 -5.56 -16.09 -14.67
C GLY A 235 -4.58 -15.93 -13.51
N PRO A 236 -3.51 -16.76 -13.37
CA PRO A 236 -2.48 -16.56 -12.37
C PRO A 236 -1.60 -15.33 -12.62
N GLY A 237 -1.37 -14.93 -13.87
CA GLY A 237 -0.57 -13.75 -14.24
C GLY A 237 -1.35 -12.42 -14.14
N GLU A 238 -2.64 -12.40 -14.48
CA GLU A 238 -3.47 -11.18 -14.46
C GLU A 238 -3.88 -10.75 -13.05
N ARG A 239 -4.09 -11.70 -12.13
CA ARG A 239 -4.53 -11.39 -10.75
C ARG A 239 -3.56 -10.49 -9.97
N PRO A 240 -2.23 -10.69 -10.01
CA PRO A 240 -1.30 -9.79 -9.34
C PRO A 240 -1.39 -8.35 -9.83
N HIS A 241 -1.49 -8.13 -11.15
CA HIS A 241 -1.60 -6.79 -11.73
C HIS A 241 -2.85 -6.05 -11.25
N GLN A 242 -4.00 -6.75 -11.22
CA GLN A 242 -5.24 -6.17 -10.73
C GLN A 242 -5.14 -5.84 -9.23
N THR A 243 -4.59 -6.76 -8.43
CA THR A 243 -4.40 -6.57 -6.98
C THR A 243 -3.49 -5.37 -6.69
N ILE A 244 -2.39 -5.24 -7.45
CA ILE A 244 -1.47 -4.11 -7.37
C ILE A 244 -2.18 -2.81 -7.73
N ALA A 245 -2.91 -2.78 -8.85
CA ALA A 245 -3.63 -1.59 -9.29
C ALA A 245 -4.67 -1.12 -8.27
N ASP A 246 -5.42 -2.04 -7.67
CA ASP A 246 -6.40 -1.74 -6.63
C ASP A 246 -5.72 -1.21 -5.35
N GLY A 247 -4.62 -1.83 -4.95
CA GLY A 247 -3.85 -1.40 -3.78
C GLY A 247 -3.23 -0.01 -3.96
N MET A 248 -2.61 0.24 -5.11
CA MET A 248 -2.09 1.58 -5.45
C MET A 248 -3.18 2.63 -5.48
N ARG A 249 -4.33 2.33 -6.09
CA ARG A 249 -5.48 3.25 -6.15
C ARG A 249 -5.99 3.58 -4.76
N ALA A 250 -6.09 2.57 -3.87
CA ALA A 250 -6.52 2.78 -2.50
C ALA A 250 -5.53 3.64 -1.71
N MET A 251 -4.23 3.37 -1.82
CA MET A 251 -3.18 4.14 -1.13
C MET A 251 -3.10 5.59 -1.64
N LEU A 252 -3.12 5.80 -2.95
CA LEU A 252 -3.11 7.15 -3.53
C LEU A 252 -4.36 7.94 -3.17
N GLY A 253 -5.53 7.29 -3.24
CA GLY A 253 -6.81 7.90 -2.87
C GLY A 253 -6.88 8.22 -1.37
N GLY A 254 -6.42 7.32 -0.51
CA GLY A 254 -6.34 7.53 0.93
C GLY A 254 -5.39 8.65 1.34
N ALA A 255 -4.29 8.80 0.58
CA ALA A 255 -3.30 9.86 0.79
C ALA A 255 -3.66 11.20 0.13
N GLY A 256 -4.72 11.27 -0.67
CA GLY A 256 -5.04 12.46 -1.48
C GLY A 256 -3.97 12.80 -2.52
N LEU A 257 -3.11 11.85 -2.87
CA LEU A 257 -1.99 12.08 -3.79
C LEU A 257 -2.41 11.89 -5.26
N PRO A 258 -1.91 12.76 -6.15
CA PRO A 258 -2.21 12.63 -7.57
C PRO A 258 -1.59 11.36 -8.17
N PRO A 259 -2.19 10.81 -9.24
CA PRO A 259 -1.77 9.56 -9.85
C PRO A 259 -0.29 9.51 -10.28
N LYS A 260 0.36 10.64 -10.53
CA LYS A 260 1.80 10.68 -10.88
C LYS A 260 2.73 10.05 -9.83
N PHE A 261 2.26 9.87 -8.58
CA PHE A 261 3.01 9.19 -7.52
C PHE A 261 2.87 7.66 -7.55
N TRP A 262 2.23 7.10 -8.57
CA TRP A 262 2.03 5.66 -8.71
C TRP A 262 3.32 4.81 -8.60
N PRO A 263 4.52 5.24 -9.05
CA PRO A 263 5.73 4.43 -8.93
C PRO A 263 6.11 4.14 -7.47
N TYR A 264 5.91 5.13 -6.60
CA TYR A 264 6.16 5.00 -5.16
C TYR A 264 5.08 4.16 -4.48
N ALA A 265 3.82 4.38 -4.84
CA ALA A 265 2.71 3.55 -4.38
C ALA A 265 2.90 2.08 -4.79
N PHE A 266 3.41 1.81 -5.99
CA PHE A 266 3.76 0.48 -6.48
C PHE A 266 4.79 -0.20 -5.57
N GLN A 267 5.93 0.44 -5.33
CA GLN A 267 7.00 -0.11 -4.50
C GLN A 267 6.54 -0.35 -3.05
N HIS A 268 5.80 0.60 -2.50
CA HIS A 268 5.27 0.46 -1.14
C HIS A 268 4.22 -0.64 -1.06
N PHE A 269 3.35 -0.77 -2.06
CA PHE A 269 2.36 -1.84 -2.12
C PHE A 269 2.99 -3.22 -2.22
N LEU A 270 4.01 -3.42 -3.05
CA LEU A 270 4.74 -4.69 -3.13
C LEU A 270 5.30 -5.10 -1.77
N ARG A 271 5.85 -4.14 -1.01
CA ARG A 271 6.32 -4.40 0.35
C ARG A 271 5.20 -4.88 1.26
N ILE A 272 4.07 -4.15 1.28
CA ILE A 272 2.90 -4.52 2.09
C ILE A 272 2.38 -5.90 1.66
N TYR A 273 2.21 -6.12 0.36
CA TYR A 273 1.73 -7.39 -0.18
C TYR A 273 2.58 -8.57 0.30
N ASN A 274 3.89 -8.45 0.22
CA ASN A 274 4.80 -9.53 0.58
C ASN A 274 4.82 -9.87 2.08
N VAL A 275 4.45 -8.93 2.96
CA VAL A 275 4.42 -9.15 4.42
C VAL A 275 3.02 -9.44 4.95
N THR A 276 2.00 -9.48 4.10
CA THR A 276 0.63 -9.81 4.48
C THR A 276 0.27 -11.24 4.09
N VAL A 277 -0.55 -11.92 4.92
CA VAL A 277 -1.04 -13.26 4.62
C VAL A 277 -2.19 -13.17 3.62
N HIS A 278 -2.12 -13.95 2.55
CA HIS A 278 -3.14 -13.98 1.50
C HIS A 278 -4.13 -15.13 1.71
N ARG A 279 -5.21 -15.11 0.92
CA ARG A 279 -6.23 -16.14 0.97
C ARG A 279 -5.60 -17.51 0.71
N ASP A 280 -6.03 -18.48 1.52
CA ASP A 280 -5.60 -19.88 1.44
C ASP A 280 -4.09 -20.10 1.76
N GLN A 281 -3.43 -19.12 2.39
CA GLN A 281 -2.06 -19.25 2.89
C GLN A 281 -2.03 -19.20 4.42
N SER A 282 -1.13 -19.97 5.02
CA SER A 282 -0.89 -20.01 6.47
C SER A 282 0.18 -19.02 6.95
N ALA A 283 0.94 -18.45 6.02
CA ALA A 283 2.01 -17.50 6.28
C ALA A 283 2.08 -16.44 5.16
N SER A 284 2.77 -15.33 5.41
CA SER A 284 3.01 -14.32 4.40
C SER A 284 4.00 -14.81 3.33
N PRO A 285 3.98 -14.27 2.09
CA PRO A 285 5.00 -14.59 1.09
C PRO A 285 6.43 -14.36 1.57
N PHE A 286 6.63 -13.35 2.40
CA PHE A 286 7.93 -13.11 3.04
C PHE A 286 8.33 -14.27 3.96
N GLU A 287 7.45 -14.68 4.86
CA GLU A 287 7.70 -15.76 5.82
C GLU A 287 7.91 -17.10 5.13
N ILE A 288 7.10 -17.43 4.11
CA ILE A 288 7.25 -18.64 3.31
C ILE A 288 8.67 -18.75 2.70
N CYS A 289 9.21 -17.60 2.22
CA CYS A 289 10.53 -17.60 1.56
C CYS A 289 11.70 -17.38 2.52
N SER A 290 11.52 -16.72 3.66
CA SER A 290 12.62 -16.41 4.60
C SER A 290 12.66 -17.34 5.80
N GLY A 291 11.57 -18.07 6.09
CA GLY A 291 11.41 -18.86 7.29
C GLY A 291 11.20 -18.03 8.57
N THR A 292 11.10 -16.71 8.45
CA THR A 292 10.96 -15.80 9.60
C THR A 292 9.75 -14.87 9.45
N LYS A 293 9.08 -14.56 10.55
CA LYS A 293 7.97 -13.61 10.55
C LYS A 293 8.43 -12.19 10.23
N PRO A 294 7.67 -11.44 9.41
CA PRO A 294 7.99 -10.05 9.14
C PRO A 294 7.79 -9.18 10.39
N ASN A 295 8.68 -8.19 10.58
CA ASN A 295 8.52 -7.17 11.61
C ASN A 295 7.87 -5.91 11.01
N LEU A 296 6.70 -5.53 11.51
CA LEU A 296 5.89 -4.42 11.01
C LEU A 296 6.00 -3.14 11.85
N ARG A 297 6.89 -3.09 12.86
CA ARG A 297 7.03 -1.91 13.75
C ARG A 297 7.28 -0.61 12.99
N GLN A 298 8.06 -0.67 11.92
CA GLN A 298 8.42 0.50 11.11
C GLN A 298 7.45 0.76 9.95
N LEU A 299 6.36 0.01 9.84
CA LEU A 299 5.42 0.22 8.74
C LEU A 299 4.62 1.50 8.97
N ARG A 300 4.66 2.40 7.99
CA ARG A 300 3.98 3.70 8.02
C ARG A 300 2.85 3.75 7.00
N VAL A 301 1.89 4.63 7.22
CA VAL A 301 0.83 4.90 6.25
C VAL A 301 1.41 5.62 5.05
N PHE A 302 1.13 5.12 3.84
CA PHE A 302 1.55 5.79 2.61
C PHE A 302 0.91 7.18 2.51
N GLY A 303 1.72 8.19 2.24
CA GLY A 303 1.25 9.57 2.15
C GLY A 303 1.20 10.32 3.49
N CYS A 304 1.55 9.69 4.63
CA CYS A 304 1.58 10.40 5.90
C CYS A 304 2.66 11.50 5.91
N ARG A 305 2.47 12.47 6.81
CA ARG A 305 3.40 13.59 7.00
C ARG A 305 4.75 13.11 7.54
N VAL A 306 5.81 13.66 7.01
CA VAL A 306 7.19 13.43 7.48
C VAL A 306 7.79 14.74 7.91
N TYR A 307 8.46 14.77 9.06
CA TYR A 307 9.28 15.87 9.51
C TYR A 307 10.73 15.48 9.31
N ALA A 308 11.36 16.04 8.29
CA ALA A 308 12.76 15.76 7.95
C ALA A 308 13.66 16.85 8.48
N LEU A 309 14.73 16.46 9.15
CA LEU A 309 15.75 17.39 9.62
C LEU A 309 16.81 17.57 8.51
N PRO A 310 16.90 18.76 7.88
CA PRO A 310 17.90 19.01 6.85
C PRO A 310 19.33 18.95 7.45
N ALA A 311 20.30 18.71 6.58
CA ALA A 311 21.72 18.75 6.99
C ALA A 311 22.08 20.10 7.60
N ARG A 312 23.01 20.11 8.58
CA ARG A 312 23.40 21.31 9.34
C ARG A 312 23.63 22.58 8.50
N PRO A 313 24.32 22.55 7.35
CA PRO A 313 24.54 23.75 6.53
C PRO A 313 23.27 24.42 6.01
N HIS A 314 22.14 23.69 5.98
CA HIS A 314 20.86 24.17 5.44
C HIS A 314 19.80 24.41 6.51
N ARG A 315 20.21 24.41 7.79
CA ARG A 315 19.32 24.73 8.90
C ARG A 315 19.22 26.24 9.09
N PRO A 316 18.01 26.77 9.36
CA PRO A 316 17.84 28.16 9.73
C PRO A 316 18.45 28.46 11.12
N ASP A 317 18.32 29.70 11.56
CA ASP A 317 18.75 30.14 12.88
C ASP A 317 18.13 29.32 14.02
N LYS A 318 18.83 29.27 15.17
CA LYS A 318 18.49 28.44 16.34
C LYS A 318 17.05 28.60 16.86
N LEU A 319 16.37 29.69 16.54
CA LEU A 319 15.00 29.99 16.98
C LEU A 319 13.94 29.66 15.94
N LEU A 320 14.33 29.26 14.73
CA LEU A 320 13.41 28.85 13.69
C LEU A 320 13.30 27.32 13.61
N SER A 321 12.16 26.83 13.11
CA SER A 321 11.95 25.39 12.94
C SER A 321 12.99 24.77 12.03
N ASP A 322 13.75 23.82 12.54
CA ASP A 322 14.78 23.08 11.80
C ASP A 322 14.21 22.01 10.87
N SER A 323 12.91 21.68 11.01
CA SER A 323 12.31 20.58 10.26
C SER A 323 11.61 21.06 8.98
N ARG A 324 11.71 20.26 7.94
CA ARG A 324 10.92 20.38 6.70
C ARG A 324 9.82 19.37 6.69
N VAL A 325 8.63 19.82 6.31
CA VAL A 325 7.48 18.94 6.14
C VAL A 325 7.53 18.29 4.76
N GLY A 326 7.34 16.99 4.72
CA GLY A 326 7.24 16.21 3.50
C GLY A 326 6.13 15.17 3.57
N ILE A 327 5.99 14.41 2.51
CA ILE A 327 4.99 13.35 2.36
C ILE A 327 5.72 12.02 2.22
N PHE A 328 5.40 11.05 3.08
CA PHE A 328 5.99 9.72 3.06
C PHE A 328 5.61 8.97 1.78
N LEU A 329 6.61 8.45 1.08
CA LEU A 329 6.41 7.70 -0.17
C LEU A 329 6.94 6.25 -0.10
N GLY A 330 7.50 5.85 1.01
CA GLY A 330 8.04 4.51 1.18
C GLY A 330 9.44 4.49 1.77
N TYR A 331 10.20 3.46 1.45
CA TYR A 331 11.53 3.21 1.99
C TYR A 331 12.55 3.11 0.88
N SER A 332 13.79 3.46 1.16
CA SER A 332 14.90 3.25 0.24
C SER A 332 15.13 1.76 -0.03
N LYS A 333 15.89 1.44 -1.09
CA LYS A 333 16.25 0.04 -1.41
C LYS A 333 16.98 -0.66 -0.27
N THR A 334 17.72 0.07 0.56
CA THR A 334 18.43 -0.45 1.73
C THR A 334 17.56 -0.59 2.98
N LEU A 335 16.28 -0.19 2.91
CA LEU A 335 15.30 -0.22 4.01
C LEU A 335 15.68 0.63 5.25
N SER A 336 16.83 1.26 5.27
CA SER A 336 17.32 2.06 6.39
C SER A 336 16.81 3.50 6.37
N ASN A 337 16.41 3.99 5.19
CA ASN A 337 15.99 5.38 5.02
C ASN A 337 14.56 5.47 4.47
N VAL A 338 13.85 6.50 4.91
CA VAL A 338 12.52 6.87 4.44
C VAL A 338 12.64 7.67 3.14
N LEU A 339 11.83 7.33 2.14
CA LEU A 339 11.65 8.15 0.95
C LEU A 339 10.49 9.11 1.20
N TYR A 340 10.72 10.40 0.99
CA TYR A 340 9.68 11.40 1.14
C TYR A 340 9.73 12.45 0.02
N TYR A 341 8.57 12.99 -0.30
CA TYR A 341 8.43 14.14 -1.20
C TYR A 341 8.51 15.43 -0.38
N ASP A 342 9.54 16.23 -0.61
CA ASP A 342 9.69 17.55 -0.03
C ASP A 342 8.77 18.51 -0.79
N THR A 343 7.72 19.02 -0.12
CA THR A 343 6.71 19.87 -0.74
C THR A 343 7.20 21.28 -1.08
N VAL A 344 8.33 21.70 -0.51
CA VAL A 344 8.94 23.02 -0.76
C VAL A 344 9.85 22.96 -1.98
N THR A 345 10.69 21.93 -2.08
CA THR A 345 11.62 21.78 -3.19
C THR A 345 11.05 20.94 -4.34
N GLU A 346 9.87 20.39 -4.18
CA GLU A 346 9.18 19.49 -5.12
C GLU A 346 10.06 18.31 -5.58
N THR A 347 10.92 17.82 -4.71
CA THR A 347 11.86 16.73 -5.00
C THR A 347 11.69 15.57 -4.04
N ILE A 348 12.11 14.37 -4.49
CA ILE A 348 12.20 13.18 -3.64
C ILE A 348 13.51 13.21 -2.87
N LYS A 349 13.43 12.96 -1.57
CA LYS A 349 14.56 12.90 -0.65
C LYS A 349 14.53 11.62 0.20
N THR A 350 15.66 11.30 0.79
CA THR A 350 15.87 10.19 1.73
C THR A 350 16.32 10.70 3.08
#